data_8fc83c75123058a4473e48375bfa3926
#
_entry.id   8fc83c75123058a4473e48375bfa3926
#
_cell.length_a   1.000
_cell.length_b   1.000
_cell.length_c   1.000
_cell.angle_alpha   90.00
_cell.angle_beta   90.00
_cell.angle_gamma   90.00
#
_symmetry.space_group_name_H-M   'P 1'
#
loop_
_entity.id
_entity.type
_entity.pdbx_description
1 polymer ?
#
loop_
_entity_poly.entity_id
_entity_poly.type
_entity_poly.pdbx_seq_one_letter_code
_entity_poly.pdbx_strand_id
1 'polypeptide(L)'
;QTRDEFKVTIFVGGPPSHAFAAIMPLPEGLSEVTFAGLLAGRRFRYFIKDGYVLSADADFCITGTVRLDGMKPEGPFGDHLGYYSLQHDFPVLEIKNIYHRKNPIWHFTVVGRPPQEDSNFGWLIHQLVEPLAPKEFPGLKEVHAIDAAGVHPLLLAIAHERYMPFRPPVPEEILTVANHLLGKGQTSLAKYLLIACHEDAPQLSTHDIPGYFQHVLSRIDLSRELHFQTRTTIDTLDYSGDGWNAGSKLVIAARGPVIRKLGSELPQNI
;
A
#
# COMPACT_ATOMS: atom_id res chain seq x y z
N GLN A 1 18.20 24.67 13.56
CA GLN A 1 19.47 23.95 13.44
C GLN A 1 19.18 22.68 12.65
N THR A 2 19.63 22.59 11.41
CA THR A 2 19.69 21.36 10.64
C THR A 2 20.67 20.44 11.38
N ARG A 3 20.18 19.37 11.95
CA ARG A 3 21.02 18.32 12.51
C ARG A 3 21.52 17.48 11.34
N ASP A 4 22.79 17.56 11.04
CA ASP A 4 23.44 16.76 9.99
C ASP A 4 23.56 15.26 10.39
N GLU A 5 23.19 14.94 11.62
CA GLU A 5 23.27 13.61 12.21
C GLU A 5 22.06 13.33 13.11
N PHE A 6 21.48 12.15 13.01
CA PHE A 6 20.42 11.72 13.93
C PHE A 6 20.61 10.29 14.43
N LYS A 7 20.17 10.05 15.68
CA LYS A 7 20.25 8.75 16.34
C LYS A 7 19.14 7.85 15.86
N VAL A 8 19.49 6.61 15.54
CA VAL A 8 18.57 5.56 15.09
C VAL A 8 18.73 4.33 15.95
N THR A 9 17.63 3.67 16.28
CA THR A 9 17.59 2.32 16.82
C THR A 9 16.72 1.44 15.95
N ILE A 10 17.26 0.32 15.49
CA ILE A 10 16.54 -0.71 14.76
C ILE A 10 16.19 -1.83 15.74
N PHE A 11 14.91 -2.16 15.86
CA PHE A 11 14.42 -3.31 16.60
C PHE A 11 14.25 -4.50 15.66
N VAL A 12 14.84 -5.64 16.00
CA VAL A 12 14.69 -6.88 15.24
C VAL A 12 14.11 -7.94 16.17
N GLY A 13 13.09 -8.65 15.72
CA GLY A 13 12.41 -9.65 16.49
C GLY A 13 11.52 -9.08 17.60
N GLY A 14 11.19 -9.94 18.55
CA GLY A 14 10.26 -9.64 19.62
C GLY A 14 8.82 -10.04 19.30
N PRO A 15 7.83 -9.45 19.99
CA PRO A 15 6.43 -9.83 19.78
C PRO A 15 5.94 -9.37 18.38
N PRO A 16 5.00 -10.13 17.75
CA PRO A 16 4.46 -9.79 16.43
C PRO A 16 3.89 -8.37 16.33
N SER A 17 3.44 -7.80 17.46
CA SER A 17 2.95 -6.42 17.53
C SER A 17 3.99 -5.37 17.09
N HIS A 18 5.30 -5.66 17.21
CA HIS A 18 6.35 -4.76 16.74
C HIS A 18 6.37 -4.69 15.22
N ALA A 19 6.48 -5.86 14.56
CA ALA A 19 6.53 -5.93 13.11
C ALA A 19 5.23 -5.40 12.48
N PHE A 20 4.07 -5.82 13.04
CA PHE A 20 2.78 -5.39 12.50
C PHE A 20 2.53 -3.89 12.67
N ALA A 21 2.93 -3.29 13.80
CA ALA A 21 2.80 -1.84 13.99
C ALA A 21 3.67 -1.04 13.00
N ALA A 22 4.84 -1.57 12.63
CA ALA A 22 5.76 -0.90 11.71
C ALA A 22 5.25 -0.79 10.27
N ILE A 23 4.34 -1.68 9.86
CA ILE A 23 3.78 -1.71 8.49
C ILE A 23 2.37 -1.13 8.40
N MET A 24 1.73 -0.81 9.53
CA MET A 24 0.35 -0.29 9.54
C MET A 24 0.29 1.13 8.96
N PRO A 25 -0.66 1.41 8.08
CA PRO A 25 -0.92 2.75 7.56
C PRO A 25 -1.65 3.61 8.61
N LEU A 26 -0.93 3.98 9.67
CA LEU A 26 -1.50 4.74 10.78
C LEU A 26 -1.78 6.20 10.36
N PRO A 27 -2.81 6.83 10.95
CA PRO A 27 -3.04 8.25 10.79
C PRO A 27 -1.85 9.08 11.30
N GLU A 28 -1.62 10.23 10.68
CA GLU A 28 -0.59 11.18 11.12
C GLU A 28 -0.78 11.53 12.60
N GLY A 29 0.34 11.52 13.35
CA GLY A 29 0.35 11.81 14.79
C GLY A 29 0.11 10.60 15.70
N LEU A 30 -0.27 9.45 15.17
CA LEU A 30 -0.31 8.21 15.94
C LEU A 30 1.02 7.45 15.79
N SER A 31 1.76 7.32 16.89
CA SER A 31 3.05 6.63 16.88
C SER A 31 2.87 5.12 16.78
N GLU A 32 3.67 4.48 15.92
CA GLU A 32 3.76 3.02 15.76
C GLU A 32 4.12 2.33 17.09
N VAL A 33 4.95 2.95 17.91
CA VAL A 33 5.30 2.45 19.24
C VAL A 33 4.07 2.41 20.18
N THR A 34 3.22 3.44 20.11
CA THR A 34 1.95 3.46 20.86
C THR A 34 1.00 2.38 20.35
N PHE A 35 0.91 2.23 19.02
CA PHE A 35 0.07 1.22 18.39
C PHE A 35 0.56 -0.21 18.69
N ALA A 36 1.87 -0.44 18.68
CA ALA A 36 2.45 -1.72 19.11
C ALA A 36 2.06 -2.07 20.55
N GLY A 37 2.02 -1.09 21.44
CA GLY A 37 1.53 -1.25 22.81
C GLY A 37 0.05 -1.61 22.86
N LEU A 38 -0.78 -0.95 22.04
CA LEU A 38 -2.22 -1.24 21.93
C LEU A 38 -2.47 -2.67 21.46
N LEU A 39 -1.80 -3.11 20.40
CA LEU A 39 -1.88 -4.47 19.87
C LEU A 39 -1.44 -5.52 20.91
N ALA A 40 -0.43 -5.20 21.70
CA ALA A 40 0.06 -6.09 22.75
C ALA A 40 -0.82 -6.09 24.03
N GLY A 41 -1.87 -5.28 24.12
CA GLY A 41 -2.71 -5.11 25.30
C GLY A 41 -1.96 -4.53 26.51
N ARG A 42 -0.83 -3.87 26.30
CA ARG A 42 0.01 -3.28 27.33
C ARG A 42 0.85 -2.14 26.79
N ARG A 43 1.39 -1.29 27.68
CA ARG A 43 2.32 -0.24 27.26
C ARG A 43 3.55 -0.85 26.59
N PHE A 44 4.04 -0.20 25.53
CA PHE A 44 5.33 -0.55 24.94
C PHE A 44 6.43 -0.41 25.98
N ARG A 45 7.22 -1.47 26.19
CA ARG A 45 8.30 -1.49 27.19
C ARG A 45 9.61 -1.07 26.52
N TYR A 46 10.24 -0.06 27.09
CA TYR A 46 11.52 0.42 26.60
C TYR A 46 12.39 0.93 27.76
N PHE A 47 13.64 1.09 27.49
CA PHE A 47 14.59 1.81 28.33
C PHE A 47 15.50 2.69 27.48
N ILE A 48 16.15 3.66 28.10
CA ILE A 48 17.07 4.56 27.43
C ILE A 48 18.49 4.21 27.87
N LYS A 49 19.37 4.01 26.88
CA LYS A 49 20.78 3.77 27.10
C LYS A 49 21.61 4.57 26.10
N ASP A 50 22.57 5.32 26.56
CA ASP A 50 23.47 6.19 25.76
C ASP A 50 22.71 7.16 24.85
N GLY A 51 21.50 7.56 25.27
CA GLY A 51 20.60 8.44 24.52
C GLY A 51 19.88 7.77 23.36
N TYR A 52 19.83 6.43 23.32
CA TYR A 52 19.02 5.61 22.41
C TYR A 52 17.86 4.98 23.15
N VAL A 53 16.71 4.90 22.48
CA VAL A 53 15.57 4.15 22.97
C VAL A 53 15.75 2.68 22.56
N LEU A 54 15.67 1.77 23.50
CA LEU A 54 15.83 0.33 23.29
C LEU A 54 14.54 -0.38 23.68
N SER A 55 13.99 -1.22 22.81
CA SER A 55 12.85 -2.08 23.17
C SER A 55 13.31 -3.13 24.18
N ALA A 56 12.54 -3.28 25.26
CA ALA A 56 12.76 -4.34 26.24
C ALA A 56 12.27 -5.72 25.78
N ASP A 57 11.55 -5.76 24.65
CA ASP A 57 10.93 -6.98 24.13
C ASP A 57 11.54 -7.48 22.82
N ALA A 58 12.31 -6.65 22.12
CA ALA A 58 12.99 -7.05 20.89
C ALA A 58 14.07 -8.12 21.14
N ASP A 59 14.32 -8.94 20.14
CA ASP A 59 15.43 -9.89 20.17
C ASP A 59 16.78 -9.18 20.05
N PHE A 60 16.83 -8.16 19.16
CA PHE A 60 17.99 -7.30 18.99
C PHE A 60 17.58 -5.83 18.94
N CYS A 61 18.47 -4.97 19.44
CA CYS A 61 18.43 -3.52 19.24
C CYS A 61 19.76 -3.08 18.65
N ILE A 62 19.75 -2.59 17.43
CA ILE A 62 20.93 -2.08 16.73
C ILE A 62 20.88 -0.58 16.81
N THR A 63 21.87 0.05 17.44
CA THR A 63 21.93 1.50 17.63
C THR A 63 23.04 2.11 16.79
N GLY A 64 22.78 3.29 16.28
CA GLY A 64 23.77 4.01 15.47
C GLY A 64 23.33 5.42 15.13
N THR A 65 24.12 6.06 14.30
CA THR A 65 23.84 7.38 13.76
C THR A 65 23.77 7.34 12.26
N VAL A 66 22.81 8.09 11.70
CA VAL A 66 22.72 8.35 10.27
C VAL A 66 23.19 9.76 10.01
N ARG A 67 24.11 9.91 9.07
CA ARG A 67 24.60 11.19 8.58
C ARG A 67 24.08 11.44 7.17
N LEU A 68 23.57 12.63 6.91
CA LEU A 68 23.03 12.98 5.59
C LEU A 68 24.11 13.24 4.53
N ASP A 69 25.34 13.50 4.97
CA ASP A 69 26.51 13.70 4.10
C ASP A 69 27.27 12.41 3.74
N GLY A 70 26.86 11.27 4.36
CA GLY A 70 27.47 9.96 4.15
C GLY A 70 26.59 9.04 3.32
N MET A 71 26.61 9.18 1.99
CA MET A 71 25.83 8.35 1.08
C MET A 71 26.68 7.20 0.53
N LYS A 72 26.05 6.04 0.34
CA LYS A 72 26.66 4.88 -0.33
C LYS A 72 25.66 4.21 -1.28
N PRO A 73 26.14 3.60 -2.37
CA PRO A 73 25.26 2.89 -3.29
C PRO A 73 24.61 1.69 -2.61
N GLU A 74 23.30 1.57 -2.78
CA GLU A 74 22.47 0.46 -2.36
C GLU A 74 21.74 -0.13 -3.57
N GLY A 75 21.58 -1.46 -3.59
CA GLY A 75 20.98 -2.21 -4.68
C GLY A 75 22.02 -2.72 -5.70
N PRO A 76 21.57 -3.45 -6.74
CA PRO A 76 20.20 -3.91 -6.90
C PRO A 76 19.89 -5.10 -5.97
N PHE A 77 18.65 -5.19 -5.49
CA PHE A 77 18.13 -6.35 -4.74
C PHE A 77 16.71 -6.67 -5.18
N GLY A 78 16.25 -7.91 -4.95
CA GLY A 78 14.88 -8.31 -5.27
C GLY A 78 13.88 -7.68 -4.31
N ASP A 79 12.74 -7.21 -4.85
CA ASP A 79 11.73 -6.51 -4.09
C ASP A 79 10.33 -7.13 -4.26
N HIS A 80 9.36 -6.68 -3.46
CA HIS A 80 8.05 -7.32 -3.28
C HIS A 80 7.17 -7.35 -4.54
N LEU A 81 7.39 -6.47 -5.50
CA LEU A 81 6.70 -6.50 -6.80
C LEU A 81 7.32 -7.50 -7.79
N GLY A 82 8.42 -8.15 -7.43
CA GLY A 82 9.11 -9.12 -8.27
C GLY A 82 10.12 -8.51 -9.24
N TYR A 83 10.44 -7.24 -9.09
CA TYR A 83 11.51 -6.55 -9.82
C TYR A 83 12.77 -6.48 -8.98
N TYR A 84 13.90 -6.23 -9.63
CA TYR A 84 15.10 -5.78 -8.95
C TYR A 84 15.06 -4.27 -8.78
N SER A 85 15.47 -3.79 -7.59
CA SER A 85 15.62 -2.37 -7.34
C SER A 85 16.66 -1.73 -8.26
N LEU A 86 16.51 -0.43 -8.49
CA LEU A 86 17.56 0.36 -9.08
C LEU A 86 18.70 0.56 -8.05
N GLN A 87 19.91 0.82 -8.53
CA GLN A 87 21.01 1.22 -7.66
C GLN A 87 20.95 2.73 -7.41
N HIS A 88 20.92 3.12 -6.14
CA HIS A 88 20.90 4.52 -5.71
C HIS A 88 21.82 4.73 -4.52
N ASP A 89 22.22 5.98 -4.32
CA ASP A 89 22.96 6.38 -3.12
C ASP A 89 21.98 6.64 -1.97
N PHE A 90 22.19 5.95 -0.86
CA PHE A 90 21.39 6.07 0.37
C PHE A 90 22.24 6.49 1.57
N PRO A 91 21.62 7.19 2.58
CA PRO A 91 22.28 7.48 3.84
C PRO A 91 22.73 6.20 4.55
N VAL A 92 23.88 6.25 5.17
CA VAL A 92 24.49 5.11 5.88
C VAL A 92 24.22 5.20 7.36
N LEU A 93 23.75 4.10 7.95
CA LEU A 93 23.72 3.91 9.39
C LEU A 93 25.08 3.45 9.89
N GLU A 94 25.78 4.29 10.61
CA GLU A 94 27.01 3.92 11.35
C GLU A 94 26.62 3.23 12.66
N ILE A 95 26.76 1.89 12.70
CA ILE A 95 26.40 1.09 13.87
C ILE A 95 27.39 1.38 15.00
N LYS A 96 26.84 1.70 16.19
CA LYS A 96 27.62 1.92 17.42
C LYS A 96 27.56 0.72 18.36
N ASN A 97 26.38 0.16 18.56
CA ASN A 97 26.19 -1.01 19.43
C ASN A 97 25.11 -1.93 18.89
N ILE A 98 25.26 -3.21 19.20
CA ILE A 98 24.24 -4.24 19.02
C ILE A 98 23.94 -4.86 20.37
N TYR A 99 22.72 -4.69 20.84
CA TYR A 99 22.21 -5.32 22.07
C TYR A 99 21.31 -6.48 21.68
N HIS A 100 21.32 -7.54 22.47
CA HIS A 100 20.43 -8.67 22.29
C HIS A 100 20.01 -9.29 23.62
N ARG A 101 18.85 -9.93 23.63
CA ARG A 101 18.42 -10.72 24.79
C ARG A 101 19.17 -12.06 24.86
N LYS A 102 19.00 -12.77 25.94
CA LYS A 102 19.50 -14.15 26.05
C LYS A 102 18.72 -15.04 25.06
N ASN A 103 19.43 -15.83 24.26
CA ASN A 103 18.89 -16.70 23.23
C ASN A 103 18.00 -15.93 22.23
N PRO A 104 18.53 -14.95 21.51
CA PRO A 104 17.77 -14.15 20.57
C PRO A 104 17.45 -14.96 19.30
N ILE A 105 16.34 -14.63 18.66
CA ILE A 105 15.94 -15.21 17.37
C ILE A 105 16.05 -14.10 16.33
N TRP A 106 16.84 -14.35 15.28
CA TRP A 106 16.83 -13.52 14.09
C TRP A 106 15.82 -14.09 13.12
N HIS A 107 14.71 -13.38 12.91
CA HIS A 107 13.75 -13.74 11.90
C HIS A 107 14.08 -13.05 10.57
N PHE A 108 13.74 -13.68 9.48
CA PHE A 108 13.89 -13.12 8.14
C PHE A 108 12.83 -13.71 7.21
N THR A 109 12.63 -13.05 6.09
CA THR A 109 11.80 -13.53 5.00
C THR A 109 12.54 -13.37 3.67
N VAL A 110 12.07 -14.10 2.66
CA VAL A 110 12.56 -13.94 1.29
C VAL A 110 11.55 -13.09 0.54
N VAL A 111 11.94 -11.87 0.24
CA VAL A 111 11.11 -10.92 -0.49
C VAL A 111 11.12 -11.22 -1.98
N GLY A 112 9.97 -11.15 -2.62
CA GLY A 112 9.78 -11.35 -4.04
C GLY A 112 8.31 -11.15 -4.42
N ARG A 113 7.95 -11.49 -5.64
CA ARG A 113 6.56 -11.37 -6.09
C ARG A 113 5.61 -12.25 -5.26
N PRO A 114 4.34 -11.84 -5.10
CA PRO A 114 3.34 -12.62 -4.37
C PRO A 114 3.14 -14.05 -4.92
N PRO A 115 2.74 -15.01 -4.04
CA PRO A 115 2.49 -14.81 -2.61
C PRO A 115 3.79 -14.86 -1.79
N GLN A 116 3.89 -13.96 -0.82
CA GLN A 116 5.02 -13.86 0.12
C GLN A 116 4.55 -13.26 1.47
N GLU A 117 5.42 -12.74 2.34
CA GLU A 117 4.98 -12.24 3.65
C GLU A 117 3.95 -11.11 3.58
N ASP A 118 4.10 -10.17 2.61
CA ASP A 118 3.18 -9.04 2.44
C ASP A 118 1.76 -9.50 2.10
N SER A 119 1.59 -10.69 1.50
CA SER A 119 0.27 -11.29 1.27
C SER A 119 -0.49 -11.49 2.58
N ASN A 120 0.18 -11.97 3.63
CA ASN A 120 -0.43 -12.18 4.94
C ASN A 120 -0.65 -10.86 5.68
N PHE A 121 0.31 -9.95 5.62
CA PHE A 121 0.17 -8.62 6.19
C PHE A 121 -0.93 -7.82 5.48
N GLY A 122 -0.95 -7.83 4.16
CA GLY A 122 -1.98 -7.19 3.35
C GLY A 122 -3.38 -7.70 3.70
N TRP A 123 -3.54 -9.02 3.81
CA TRP A 123 -4.80 -9.62 4.23
C TRP A 123 -5.24 -9.13 5.62
N LEU A 124 -4.34 -9.13 6.60
CA LEU A 124 -4.66 -8.68 7.95
C LEU A 124 -4.97 -7.17 8.01
N ILE A 125 -4.22 -6.35 7.27
CA ILE A 125 -4.49 -4.92 7.14
C ILE A 125 -5.88 -4.68 6.55
N HIS A 126 -6.23 -5.39 5.47
CA HIS A 126 -7.57 -5.29 4.88
C HIS A 126 -8.68 -5.60 5.89
N GLN A 127 -8.55 -6.69 6.65
CA GLN A 127 -9.54 -7.04 7.68
C GLN A 127 -9.74 -5.94 8.73
N LEU A 128 -8.70 -5.18 9.05
CA LEU A 128 -8.75 -4.12 10.06
C LEU A 128 -9.17 -2.76 9.48
N VAL A 129 -8.76 -2.44 8.27
CA VAL A 129 -8.89 -1.09 7.69
C VAL A 129 -10.11 -0.98 6.76
N GLU A 130 -10.46 -2.03 6.04
CA GLU A 130 -11.59 -2.02 5.08
C GLU A 130 -12.91 -1.53 5.70
N PRO A 131 -13.31 -1.94 6.91
CA PRO A 131 -14.53 -1.43 7.55
C PRO A 131 -14.49 0.07 7.88
N LEU A 132 -13.30 0.67 7.90
CA LEU A 132 -13.09 2.08 8.18
C LEU A 132 -13.03 2.94 6.91
N ALA A 133 -12.71 2.32 5.78
CA ALA A 133 -12.50 3.01 4.50
C ALA A 133 -13.68 3.90 4.07
N PRO A 134 -14.97 3.49 4.20
CA PRO A 134 -16.10 4.36 3.87
C PRO A 134 -16.22 5.62 4.74
N LYS A 135 -15.65 5.62 5.94
CA LYS A 135 -15.61 6.80 6.82
C LYS A 135 -14.50 7.76 6.41
N GLU A 136 -13.41 7.22 5.94
CA GLU A 136 -12.24 7.97 5.50
C GLU A 136 -12.42 8.57 4.09
N PHE A 137 -13.15 7.88 3.22
CA PHE A 137 -13.43 8.26 1.84
C PHE A 137 -14.95 8.36 1.62
N PRO A 138 -15.56 9.55 1.81
CA PRO A 138 -16.99 9.73 1.58
C PRO A 138 -17.42 9.30 0.18
N GLY A 139 -18.46 8.50 0.09
CA GLY A 139 -18.93 7.92 -1.17
C GLY A 139 -18.34 6.56 -1.52
N LEU A 140 -17.23 6.17 -0.92
CA LEU A 140 -16.68 4.82 -1.06
C LEU A 140 -17.53 3.82 -0.30
N LYS A 141 -17.72 2.63 -0.88
CA LYS A 141 -18.36 1.48 -0.24
C LYS A 141 -17.37 0.37 0.08
N GLU A 142 -16.51 0.04 -0.85
CA GLU A 142 -15.55 -1.05 -0.74
C GLU A 142 -14.27 -0.71 -1.51
N VAL A 143 -13.12 -1.13 -1.00
CA VAL A 143 -11.84 -0.98 -1.67
C VAL A 143 -10.94 -2.17 -1.37
N HIS A 144 -10.26 -2.68 -2.39
CA HIS A 144 -9.41 -3.86 -2.28
C HIS A 144 -8.13 -3.68 -3.10
N ALA A 145 -6.98 -3.75 -2.45
CA ALA A 145 -5.67 -3.80 -3.08
C ALA A 145 -5.31 -5.26 -3.40
N ILE A 146 -5.01 -5.53 -4.67
CA ILE A 146 -4.90 -6.90 -5.18
C ILE A 146 -3.50 -7.47 -4.92
N ASP A 147 -3.41 -8.45 -4.02
CA ASP A 147 -2.15 -9.09 -3.64
C ASP A 147 -1.38 -9.66 -4.85
N ALA A 148 -2.04 -10.38 -5.74
CA ALA A 148 -1.41 -10.96 -6.92
C ALA A 148 -0.76 -9.92 -7.86
N ALA A 149 -1.15 -8.64 -7.75
CA ALA A 149 -0.54 -7.52 -8.47
C ALA A 149 0.55 -6.80 -7.65
N GLY A 150 0.88 -7.28 -6.47
CA GLY A 150 1.84 -6.66 -5.56
C GLY A 150 1.20 -5.66 -4.58
N VAL A 151 -0.07 -5.82 -4.26
CA VAL A 151 -0.89 -4.99 -3.34
C VAL A 151 -1.13 -3.59 -3.88
N HIS A 152 -0.12 -2.73 -3.98
CA HIS A 152 -0.28 -1.32 -4.34
C HIS A 152 -0.65 -1.08 -5.80
N PRO A 153 -0.06 -1.74 -6.81
CA PRO A 153 -0.25 -1.35 -8.21
C PRO A 153 -1.69 -1.42 -8.70
N LEU A 154 -2.49 -2.36 -8.19
CA LEU A 154 -3.87 -2.57 -8.64
C LEU A 154 -4.86 -2.42 -7.49
N LEU A 155 -5.71 -1.41 -7.58
CA LEU A 155 -6.77 -1.12 -6.63
C LEU A 155 -8.13 -1.29 -7.29
N LEU A 156 -9.01 -2.09 -6.68
CA LEU A 156 -10.41 -2.20 -7.08
C LEU A 156 -11.27 -1.45 -6.06
N ALA A 157 -12.28 -0.70 -6.52
CA ALA A 157 -13.16 0.07 -5.65
C ALA A 157 -14.62 0.02 -6.10
N ILE A 158 -15.52 0.09 -5.14
CA ILE A 158 -16.95 0.27 -5.37
C ILE A 158 -17.36 1.56 -4.65
N ALA A 159 -18.02 2.47 -5.37
CA ALA A 159 -18.45 3.74 -4.83
C ALA A 159 -19.87 4.09 -5.27
N HIS A 160 -20.44 5.12 -4.64
CA HIS A 160 -21.76 5.60 -4.94
C HIS A 160 -21.77 6.68 -6.03
N GLU A 161 -22.84 6.70 -6.83
CA GLU A 161 -23.14 7.72 -7.83
C GLU A 161 -24.55 8.26 -7.57
N ARG A 162 -24.68 9.23 -6.65
CA ARG A 162 -25.99 9.68 -6.11
C ARG A 162 -26.27 11.15 -6.23
N TYR A 163 -25.25 11.97 -6.55
CA TYR A 163 -25.39 13.42 -6.56
C TYR A 163 -26.49 13.92 -7.52
N MET A 164 -26.62 13.26 -8.65
CA MET A 164 -27.54 13.67 -9.72
C MET A 164 -28.31 12.46 -10.25
N PRO A 165 -29.27 11.93 -9.47
CA PRO A 165 -29.99 10.70 -9.81
C PRO A 165 -30.88 10.81 -11.06
N PHE A 166 -31.15 12.02 -11.55
CA PHE A 166 -31.92 12.31 -12.78
C PHE A 166 -31.05 12.46 -14.03
N ARG A 167 -29.72 12.38 -13.90
CA ARG A 167 -28.82 12.36 -15.06
C ARG A 167 -28.76 10.97 -15.72
N PRO A 168 -28.34 10.90 -16.98
CA PRO A 168 -27.92 9.63 -17.56
C PRO A 168 -26.86 8.94 -16.69
N PRO A 169 -26.84 7.61 -16.63
CA PRO A 169 -25.89 6.86 -15.81
C PRO A 169 -24.48 6.91 -16.40
N VAL A 170 -23.74 7.93 -16.04
CA VAL A 170 -22.32 8.15 -16.40
C VAL A 170 -21.47 8.29 -15.15
N PRO A 171 -20.19 7.91 -15.18
CA PRO A 171 -19.31 8.00 -14.00
C PRO A 171 -18.88 9.46 -13.76
N GLU A 172 -19.39 10.10 -12.74
CA GLU A 172 -19.03 11.47 -12.33
C GLU A 172 -18.64 11.54 -10.85
N GLU A 173 -19.54 11.13 -9.94
CA GLU A 173 -19.25 11.12 -8.49
C GLU A 173 -18.17 10.08 -8.15
N ILE A 174 -18.22 8.90 -8.75
CA ILE A 174 -17.21 7.87 -8.54
C ILE A 174 -15.81 8.32 -8.98
N LEU A 175 -15.70 9.23 -9.96
CA LEU A 175 -14.42 9.86 -10.34
C LEU A 175 -13.92 10.82 -9.27
N THR A 176 -14.82 11.53 -8.58
CA THR A 176 -14.43 12.34 -7.41
C THR A 176 -13.86 11.45 -6.30
N VAL A 177 -14.50 10.31 -6.04
CA VAL A 177 -14.00 9.31 -5.07
C VAL A 177 -12.64 8.73 -5.52
N ALA A 178 -12.49 8.43 -6.82
CA ALA A 178 -11.21 7.95 -7.38
C ALA A 178 -10.08 8.96 -7.17
N ASN A 179 -10.32 10.25 -7.42
CA ASN A 179 -9.34 11.30 -7.17
C ASN A 179 -8.98 11.42 -5.68
N HIS A 180 -9.95 11.24 -4.78
CA HIS A 180 -9.69 11.22 -3.35
C HIS A 180 -8.82 10.03 -2.94
N LEU A 181 -9.11 8.84 -3.46
CA LEU A 181 -8.28 7.64 -3.24
C LEU A 181 -6.84 7.86 -3.74
N LEU A 182 -6.67 8.37 -4.96
CA LEU A 182 -5.34 8.60 -5.54
C LEU A 182 -4.59 9.79 -4.93
N GLY A 183 -5.26 10.63 -4.15
CA GLY A 183 -4.67 11.79 -3.47
C GLY A 183 -4.33 11.57 -2.00
N LYS A 184 -4.58 10.39 -1.42
CA LYS A 184 -4.48 10.22 0.03
C LYS A 184 -3.86 8.90 0.47
N GLY A 185 -2.86 8.99 1.37
CA GLY A 185 -2.28 7.85 2.08
C GLY A 185 -1.80 6.72 1.17
N GLN A 186 -1.94 5.48 1.63
CA GLN A 186 -1.48 4.29 0.91
C GLN A 186 -2.23 4.03 -0.41
N THR A 187 -3.49 4.43 -0.52
CA THR A 187 -4.25 4.28 -1.77
C THR A 187 -3.70 5.15 -2.89
N SER A 188 -2.95 6.20 -2.57
CA SER A 188 -2.25 7.04 -3.54
C SER A 188 -1.10 6.33 -4.27
N LEU A 189 -0.66 5.18 -3.79
CA LEU A 189 0.37 4.36 -4.42
C LEU A 189 -0.17 3.55 -5.62
N ALA A 190 -1.49 3.45 -5.77
CA ALA A 190 -2.11 2.72 -6.86
C ALA A 190 -1.69 3.27 -8.23
N LYS A 191 -1.35 2.36 -9.13
CA LYS A 191 -1.03 2.63 -10.53
C LYS A 191 -2.26 2.44 -11.43
N TYR A 192 -3.05 1.43 -11.13
CA TYR A 192 -4.33 1.15 -11.77
C TYR A 192 -5.43 1.16 -10.71
N LEU A 193 -6.43 2.01 -10.91
CA LEU A 193 -7.64 2.05 -10.11
C LEU A 193 -8.85 1.74 -10.99
N LEU A 194 -9.50 0.61 -10.74
CA LEU A 194 -10.78 0.30 -11.35
C LEU A 194 -11.87 0.63 -10.32
N ILE A 195 -12.82 1.47 -10.70
CA ILE A 195 -13.91 1.88 -9.82
C ILE A 195 -15.27 1.62 -10.47
N ALA A 196 -16.12 0.90 -9.76
CA ALA A 196 -17.48 0.55 -10.20
C ALA A 196 -18.54 1.27 -9.36
N CYS A 197 -19.68 1.52 -9.98
CA CYS A 197 -20.84 2.11 -9.33
C CYS A 197 -21.63 1.05 -8.55
N HIS A 198 -21.88 1.31 -7.26
CA HIS A 198 -22.67 0.43 -6.40
C HIS A 198 -24.11 0.28 -6.90
N GLU A 199 -24.71 1.35 -7.40
CA GLU A 199 -26.12 1.39 -7.83
C GLU A 199 -26.39 0.48 -9.05
N ASP A 200 -25.37 0.17 -9.85
CA ASP A 200 -25.50 -0.73 -11.02
C ASP A 200 -25.50 -2.21 -10.64
N ALA A 201 -24.89 -2.58 -9.51
CA ALA A 201 -24.82 -3.95 -9.00
C ALA A 201 -24.57 -3.96 -7.49
N PRO A 202 -25.61 -3.84 -6.65
CA PRO A 202 -25.48 -3.75 -5.20
C PRO A 202 -24.79 -4.96 -4.53
N GLN A 203 -24.79 -6.13 -5.18
CA GLN A 203 -24.14 -7.36 -4.71
C GLN A 203 -22.70 -7.53 -5.23
N LEU A 204 -22.21 -6.62 -6.07
CA LEU A 204 -20.83 -6.67 -6.55
C LEU A 204 -19.85 -6.55 -5.38
N SER A 205 -18.78 -7.34 -5.42
CA SER A 205 -17.68 -7.25 -4.46
C SER A 205 -16.34 -7.17 -5.18
N THR A 206 -15.42 -6.40 -4.63
CA THR A 206 -14.03 -6.31 -5.09
C THR A 206 -13.24 -7.59 -4.81
N HIS A 207 -13.75 -8.46 -3.94
CA HIS A 207 -13.14 -9.77 -3.63
C HIS A 207 -13.51 -10.86 -4.65
N ASP A 208 -14.62 -10.70 -5.39
CA ASP A 208 -14.88 -11.51 -6.58
C ASP A 208 -14.19 -10.88 -7.79
N ILE A 209 -12.87 -11.07 -7.87
CA ILE A 209 -12.03 -10.45 -8.90
C ILE A 209 -12.55 -10.75 -10.33
N PRO A 210 -12.84 -12.00 -10.72
CA PRO A 210 -13.37 -12.28 -12.06
C PRO A 210 -14.71 -11.58 -12.33
N GLY A 211 -15.67 -11.66 -11.41
CA GLY A 211 -16.97 -11.00 -11.53
C GLY A 211 -16.82 -9.48 -11.58
N TYR A 212 -15.93 -8.92 -10.79
CA TYR A 212 -15.63 -7.48 -10.80
C TYR A 212 -15.07 -7.01 -12.15
N PHE A 213 -14.08 -7.69 -12.70
CA PHE A 213 -13.53 -7.37 -14.03
C PHE A 213 -14.59 -7.53 -15.12
N GLN A 214 -15.39 -8.59 -15.08
CA GLN A 214 -16.50 -8.78 -16.01
C GLN A 214 -17.49 -7.61 -15.95
N HIS A 215 -17.85 -7.17 -14.73
CA HIS A 215 -18.75 -6.04 -14.52
C HIS A 215 -18.20 -4.77 -15.13
N VAL A 216 -16.94 -4.41 -14.81
CA VAL A 216 -16.28 -3.19 -15.29
C VAL A 216 -16.12 -3.22 -16.80
N LEU A 217 -15.44 -4.25 -17.34
CA LEU A 217 -15.07 -4.32 -18.75
C LEU A 217 -16.27 -4.41 -19.70
N SER A 218 -17.42 -4.92 -19.26
CA SER A 218 -18.64 -4.96 -20.07
C SER A 218 -19.36 -3.61 -20.18
N ARG A 219 -19.01 -2.63 -19.33
CA ARG A 219 -19.71 -1.32 -19.22
C ARG A 219 -18.91 -0.13 -19.70
N ILE A 220 -17.59 -0.16 -19.58
CA ILE A 220 -16.75 1.00 -19.89
C ILE A 220 -16.78 1.38 -21.37
N ASP A 221 -16.94 2.66 -21.64
CA ASP A 221 -16.62 3.27 -22.94
C ASP A 221 -15.14 3.67 -22.95
N LEU A 222 -14.34 2.93 -23.72
CA LEU A 222 -12.89 3.14 -23.80
C LEU A 222 -12.50 4.52 -24.35
N SER A 223 -13.43 5.25 -24.98
CA SER A 223 -13.19 6.60 -25.47
C SER A 223 -13.39 7.69 -24.40
N ARG A 224 -14.05 7.36 -23.27
CA ARG A 224 -14.49 8.34 -22.29
C ARG A 224 -14.10 8.01 -20.84
N GLU A 225 -14.00 6.74 -20.48
CA GLU A 225 -13.93 6.26 -19.11
C GLU A 225 -12.54 5.73 -18.70
N LEU A 226 -11.55 6.07 -19.53
CA LEU A 226 -10.13 5.91 -19.20
C LEU A 226 -9.55 7.28 -18.85
N HIS A 227 -9.12 7.43 -17.59
CA HIS A 227 -8.60 8.71 -17.08
C HIS A 227 -7.14 8.56 -16.71
N PHE A 228 -6.27 9.18 -17.49
CA PHE A 228 -4.82 9.07 -17.35
C PHE A 228 -4.24 10.23 -16.54
N GLN A 229 -3.38 9.91 -15.59
CA GLN A 229 -2.41 10.83 -15.01
C GLN A 229 -1.04 10.45 -15.57
N THR A 230 -0.64 11.07 -16.65
CA THR A 230 0.51 10.66 -17.47
C THR A 230 1.86 11.02 -16.86
N ARG A 231 1.89 11.78 -15.77
CA ARG A 231 3.11 12.16 -15.06
C ARG A 231 2.80 12.41 -13.60
N THR A 232 3.12 11.43 -12.75
CA THR A 232 2.83 11.50 -11.31
C THR A 232 3.76 10.60 -10.52
N THR A 233 3.63 10.65 -9.20
CA THR A 233 4.29 9.70 -8.31
C THR A 233 3.57 8.36 -8.34
N ILE A 234 4.33 7.28 -8.24
CA ILE A 234 3.84 5.90 -8.02
C ILE A 234 4.52 5.35 -6.76
N ASP A 235 4.31 4.10 -6.43
CA ASP A 235 5.06 3.43 -5.37
C ASP A 235 6.57 3.53 -5.63
N THR A 236 7.35 3.90 -4.62
CA THR A 236 8.81 3.98 -4.72
C THR A 236 9.45 2.63 -4.99
N LEU A 237 8.76 1.55 -4.71
CA LEU A 237 9.19 0.17 -4.93
C LEU A 237 8.70 -0.41 -6.27
N ASP A 238 7.94 0.37 -7.05
CA ASP A 238 7.58 0.02 -8.42
C ASP A 238 8.66 0.52 -9.41
N TYR A 239 9.58 -0.37 -9.75
CA TYR A 239 10.68 -0.09 -10.67
C TYR A 239 10.32 -0.27 -12.15
N SER A 240 9.04 -0.40 -12.47
CA SER A 240 8.55 -0.50 -13.86
C SER A 240 8.28 0.85 -14.53
N GLY A 241 8.50 1.96 -13.82
CA GLY A 241 8.34 3.32 -14.31
C GLY A 241 9.60 3.91 -14.95
N ASP A 242 9.55 5.21 -15.27
CA ASP A 242 10.64 5.93 -15.94
C ASP A 242 11.79 6.33 -14.98
N GLY A 243 11.68 6.01 -13.71
CA GLY A 243 12.66 6.33 -12.68
C GLY A 243 12.10 6.14 -11.28
N TRP A 244 12.83 6.62 -10.29
CA TRP A 244 12.44 6.52 -8.89
C TRP A 244 11.15 7.29 -8.62
N ASN A 245 10.12 6.59 -8.08
CA ASN A 245 8.83 7.17 -7.72
C ASN A 245 8.20 8.02 -8.85
N ALA A 246 8.45 7.65 -10.10
CA ALA A 246 7.98 8.37 -11.27
C ALA A 246 7.29 7.44 -12.25
N GLY A 247 6.06 7.77 -12.61
CA GLY A 247 5.27 6.96 -13.52
C GLY A 247 3.95 7.62 -13.88
N SER A 248 3.00 6.80 -14.26
CA SER A 248 1.67 7.22 -14.68
C SER A 248 0.61 6.41 -13.94
N LYS A 249 -0.61 6.93 -13.88
CA LYS A 249 -1.77 6.24 -13.32
C LYS A 249 -2.91 6.18 -14.32
N LEU A 250 -3.72 5.13 -14.20
CA LEU A 250 -4.94 4.96 -14.97
C LEU A 250 -6.10 4.70 -14.02
N VAL A 251 -7.15 5.52 -14.12
CA VAL A 251 -8.46 5.22 -13.54
C VAL A 251 -9.36 4.70 -14.65
N ILE A 252 -10.04 3.59 -14.38
CA ILE A 252 -11.09 3.01 -15.20
C ILE A 252 -12.38 3.10 -14.41
N ALA A 253 -13.33 3.93 -14.84
CA ALA A 253 -14.58 4.19 -14.13
C ALA A 253 -15.76 3.55 -14.85
N ALA A 254 -16.48 2.67 -14.18
CA ALA A 254 -17.60 1.92 -14.77
C ALA A 254 -18.93 2.30 -14.15
N ARG A 255 -19.86 2.77 -14.98
CA ARG A 255 -21.25 3.08 -14.61
C ARG A 255 -22.19 2.78 -15.77
N GLY A 256 -23.43 2.41 -15.43
CA GLY A 256 -24.52 2.29 -16.39
C GLY A 256 -24.68 0.89 -16.99
N PRO A 257 -25.41 0.76 -18.09
CA PRO A 257 -25.77 -0.53 -18.65
C PRO A 257 -24.57 -1.25 -19.28
N VAL A 258 -24.72 -2.57 -19.44
CA VAL A 258 -23.78 -3.36 -20.25
C VAL A 258 -23.84 -2.90 -21.70
N ILE A 259 -22.70 -2.50 -22.25
CA ILE A 259 -22.55 -2.00 -23.63
C ILE A 259 -21.86 -2.99 -24.56
N ARG A 260 -21.22 -4.04 -23.99
CA ARG A 260 -20.54 -5.08 -24.78
C ARG A 260 -20.61 -6.45 -24.12
N LYS A 261 -20.64 -7.48 -24.94
CA LYS A 261 -20.45 -8.86 -24.51
C LYS A 261 -18.93 -9.15 -24.52
N LEU A 262 -18.42 -9.64 -23.42
CA LEU A 262 -17.03 -10.10 -23.36
C LEU A 262 -16.92 -11.51 -23.98
N GLY A 263 -15.79 -11.76 -24.64
CA GLY A 263 -15.46 -13.10 -25.14
C GLY A 263 -15.26 -14.08 -23.98
N SER A 264 -15.69 -15.32 -24.18
CA SER A 264 -15.49 -16.41 -23.22
C SER A 264 -14.20 -17.21 -23.47
N GLU A 265 -13.58 -17.01 -24.63
CA GLU A 265 -12.37 -17.70 -25.06
C GLU A 265 -11.34 -16.71 -25.58
N LEU A 266 -10.06 -17.04 -25.40
CA LEU A 266 -8.99 -16.25 -25.98
C LEU A 266 -8.97 -16.44 -27.52
N PRO A 267 -8.73 -15.37 -28.29
CA PRO A 267 -8.54 -15.49 -29.72
C PRO A 267 -7.40 -16.48 -30.03
N GLN A 268 -7.64 -17.40 -30.95
CA GLN A 268 -6.66 -18.44 -31.31
C GLN A 268 -5.45 -17.89 -32.06
N ASN A 269 -5.44 -16.60 -32.45
CA ASN A 269 -4.39 -15.97 -33.24
C ASN A 269 -3.94 -14.66 -32.58
N ILE A 270 -3.22 -14.75 -31.49
CA ILE A 270 -2.38 -13.68 -30.93
C ILE A 270 -0.94 -14.17 -30.91
#